data_075aee018723267324827bccd3d457fe
#
_entry.id   075aee018723267324827bccd3d457fe
#
_cell.length_a   1.000
_cell.length_b   1.000
_cell.length_c   1.000
_cell.angle_alpha   90.00
_cell.angle_beta   90.00
_cell.angle_gamma   90.00
#
_symmetry.space_group_name_H-M   'P 1'
#
loop_
_entity.id
_entity.type
_entity.pdbx_description
1 polymer ?
#
loop_
_entity_poly.entity_id
_entity_poly.type
_entity_poly.pdbx_seq_one_letter_code
_entity_poly.pdbx_strand_id
1 'polypeptide(L)'
;EPGDIVAISGDILEYESFALGLSKTAILENATFGKSIVGVVSSIPFEVIGGDILGASKNAKPIALAGRVPVKVSQENGKIKAGDLLTVSKTAGVAMRATKAGVTIGRGLEDANCVTGEVCKVLVLVNTSYSSGILLKEALREDGLDLDTIPADFDVGRVILSKMLREKQEIMASSIPLSDI
;
A
#
# COMPACT_ATOMS: atom_id res chain seq x y z
N GLU A 1 9.59 3.04 13.69
CA GLU A 1 10.53 4.12 13.39
C GLU A 1 9.87 5.19 12.50
N PRO A 2 10.38 6.47 12.49
CA PRO A 2 9.85 7.49 11.58
C PRO A 2 9.91 7.06 10.12
N GLY A 3 8.78 7.16 9.44
CA GLY A 3 8.59 6.72 8.05
C GLY A 3 8.00 5.31 7.92
N ASP A 4 7.82 4.57 9.01
CA ASP A 4 7.15 3.27 8.97
C ASP A 4 5.65 3.47 8.78
N ILE A 5 5.06 2.67 7.89
CA ILE A 5 3.61 2.53 7.76
C ILE A 5 3.11 1.63 8.90
N VAL A 6 2.02 2.03 9.54
CA VAL A 6 1.43 1.28 10.64
C VAL A 6 0.00 0.84 10.34
N ALA A 7 -0.36 -0.29 10.93
CA ALA A 7 -1.66 -0.93 10.82
C ALA A 7 -2.21 -1.27 12.21
N ILE A 8 -3.50 -1.57 12.29
CA ILE A 8 -4.15 -2.03 13.52
C ILE A 8 -3.65 -3.44 13.85
N SER A 9 -3.12 -3.65 15.06
CA SER A 9 -2.69 -4.98 15.54
C SER A 9 -3.85 -5.87 15.94
N GLY A 10 -4.96 -5.28 16.38
CA GLY A 10 -6.08 -5.95 17.02
C GLY A 10 -6.07 -5.84 18.55
N ASP A 11 -4.96 -5.42 19.13
CA ASP A 11 -4.83 -5.27 20.57
C ASP A 11 -5.28 -3.88 21.03
N ILE A 12 -5.76 -3.82 22.27
CA ILE A 12 -6.24 -2.59 22.93
C ILE A 12 -5.39 -2.32 24.15
N LEU A 13 -4.93 -1.10 24.28
CA LEU A 13 -4.30 -0.58 25.50
C LEU A 13 -5.35 0.19 26.31
N GLU A 14 -5.57 -0.23 27.56
CA GLU A 14 -6.31 0.55 28.54
C GLU A 14 -5.34 1.42 29.34
N TYR A 15 -5.71 2.67 29.56
CA TYR A 15 -4.89 3.62 30.30
C TYR A 15 -5.78 4.60 31.07
N GLU A 16 -5.26 5.14 32.15
CA GLU A 16 -5.91 6.17 32.94
C GLU A 16 -5.43 7.55 32.45
N SER A 17 -6.37 8.36 31.99
CA SER A 17 -6.12 9.72 31.56
C SER A 17 -6.62 10.69 32.61
N PHE A 18 -5.82 11.69 32.96
CA PHE A 18 -6.24 12.74 33.90
C PHE A 18 -7.49 13.49 33.44
N ALA A 19 -7.62 13.68 32.13
CA ALA A 19 -8.73 14.44 31.54
C ALA A 19 -10.00 13.59 31.30
N LEU A 20 -9.82 12.29 30.96
CA LEU A 20 -10.91 11.44 30.46
C LEU A 20 -11.19 10.21 31.34
N GLY A 21 -10.44 10.02 32.45
CA GLY A 21 -10.52 8.83 33.27
C GLY A 21 -10.03 7.57 32.54
N LEU A 22 -10.65 6.41 32.82
CA LEU A 22 -10.30 5.15 32.15
C LEU A 22 -10.61 5.24 30.64
N SER A 23 -9.61 5.11 29.84
CA SER A 23 -9.67 5.27 28.38
C SER A 23 -9.02 4.07 27.67
N LYS A 24 -9.31 3.93 26.39
CA LYS A 24 -8.76 2.85 25.54
C LYS A 24 -8.17 3.41 24.26
N THR A 25 -7.08 2.82 23.79
CA THR A 25 -6.53 3.10 22.47
C THR A 25 -6.10 1.80 21.78
N ALA A 26 -6.12 1.82 20.44
CA ALA A 26 -5.61 0.70 19.66
C ALA A 26 -4.08 0.67 19.68
N ILE A 27 -3.51 -0.53 19.80
CA ILE A 27 -2.10 -0.76 19.57
C ILE A 27 -1.89 -0.90 18.05
N LEU A 28 -0.85 -0.24 17.53
CA LEU A 28 -0.47 -0.30 16.14
C LEU A 28 0.80 -1.12 15.96
N GLU A 29 0.90 -1.81 14.85
CA GLU A 29 2.08 -2.56 14.43
C GLU A 29 2.58 -2.07 13.06
N ASN A 30 3.81 -2.43 12.70
CA ASN A 30 4.31 -2.16 11.34
C ASN A 30 3.43 -2.89 10.33
N ALA A 31 2.87 -2.15 9.38
CA ALA A 31 1.96 -2.69 8.40
C ALA A 31 2.65 -3.68 7.47
N THR A 32 1.98 -4.78 7.17
CA THR A 32 2.35 -5.76 6.14
C THR A 32 1.20 -5.92 5.16
N PHE A 33 1.45 -6.57 4.03
CA PHE A 33 0.44 -6.79 3.01
C PHE A 33 -0.84 -7.44 3.58
N GLY A 34 -2.00 -6.86 3.26
CA GLY A 34 -3.31 -7.34 3.73
C GLY A 34 -3.76 -6.79 5.09
N LYS A 35 -2.94 -5.99 5.78
CA LYS A 35 -3.34 -5.33 7.04
C LYS A 35 -4.07 -4.02 6.79
N SER A 36 -4.92 -3.63 7.76
CA SER A 36 -5.65 -2.35 7.75
C SER A 36 -4.73 -1.19 8.10
N ILE A 37 -4.28 -0.47 7.08
CA ILE A 37 -3.38 0.68 7.22
C ILE A 37 -4.08 1.81 7.98
N VAL A 38 -3.38 2.39 8.97
CA VAL A 38 -3.82 3.57 9.72
C VAL A 38 -3.13 4.83 9.22
N GLY A 39 -1.81 4.81 9.10
CA GLY A 39 -1.01 5.98 8.73
C GLY A 39 0.48 5.71 8.74
N VAL A 40 1.26 6.77 8.94
CA VAL A 40 2.74 6.73 8.93
C VAL A 40 3.29 7.32 10.21
N VAL A 41 4.29 6.71 10.81
CA VAL A 41 5.02 7.27 11.96
C VAL A 41 5.72 8.56 11.53
N SER A 42 5.35 9.68 12.16
CA SER A 42 5.94 11.00 11.90
C SER A 42 7.06 11.32 12.88
N SER A 43 8.11 12.01 12.40
CA SER A 43 9.18 12.53 13.26
C SER A 43 8.97 13.97 13.67
N ILE A 44 8.28 14.76 12.83
CA ILE A 44 8.08 16.21 13.01
C ILE A 44 6.64 16.53 12.67
N PRO A 45 5.67 16.18 13.53
CA PRO A 45 4.28 16.55 13.33
C PRO A 45 4.10 18.06 13.55
N PHE A 46 3.23 18.71 12.77
CA PHE A 46 2.84 20.11 12.99
C PHE A 46 1.97 20.22 14.26
N GLU A 47 1.06 19.26 14.41
CA GLU A 47 0.15 19.16 15.55
C GLU A 47 -0.07 17.69 15.90
N VAL A 48 -0.20 17.39 17.20
CA VAL A 48 -0.47 16.04 17.71
C VAL A 48 -1.77 16.07 18.50
N ILE A 49 -2.80 15.45 17.96
CA ILE A 49 -4.08 15.29 18.66
C ILE A 49 -3.93 14.15 19.68
N GLY A 50 -4.29 14.43 20.94
CA GLY A 50 -4.20 13.42 22.00
C GLY A 50 -2.79 13.16 22.55
N GLY A 51 -1.79 13.97 22.17
CA GLY A 51 -0.42 13.85 22.67
C GLY A 51 -0.32 13.96 24.19
N ASP A 52 -1.09 14.87 24.78
CA ASP A 52 -1.13 15.09 26.23
C ASP A 52 -1.74 13.91 26.99
N ILE A 53 -2.58 13.12 26.32
CA ILE A 53 -3.31 12.00 26.90
C ILE A 53 -2.39 10.76 27.00
N LEU A 54 -1.52 10.56 26.01
CA LEU A 54 -0.62 9.42 25.89
C LEU A 54 0.85 9.76 26.16
N GLY A 55 1.18 11.01 26.47
CA GLY A 55 2.54 11.53 26.56
C GLY A 55 3.43 10.84 27.59
N ALA A 56 2.85 10.12 28.57
CA ALA A 56 3.60 9.33 29.55
C ALA A 56 4.00 7.94 29.02
N SER A 57 3.46 7.48 27.89
CA SER A 57 3.82 6.18 27.32
C SER A 57 5.12 6.25 26.53
N LYS A 58 6.14 5.49 26.95
CA LYS A 58 7.45 5.42 26.25
C LYS A 58 7.35 4.96 24.79
N ASN A 59 6.26 4.29 24.42
CA ASN A 59 6.03 3.72 23.11
C ASN A 59 5.05 4.53 22.24
N ALA A 60 4.48 5.62 22.77
CA ALA A 60 3.64 6.52 22.00
C ALA A 60 4.45 7.17 20.86
N LYS A 61 3.92 7.12 19.66
CA LYS A 61 4.51 7.74 18.46
C LYS A 61 3.44 8.54 17.74
N PRO A 62 3.75 9.75 17.26
CA PRO A 62 2.82 10.50 16.43
C PRO A 62 2.60 9.78 15.09
N ILE A 63 1.36 9.60 14.73
CA ILE A 63 0.95 8.97 13.47
C ILE A 63 0.35 10.02 12.56
N ALA A 64 0.94 10.22 11.39
CA ALA A 64 0.40 11.07 10.36
C ALA A 64 -0.74 10.31 9.63
N LEU A 65 -1.94 10.85 9.72
CA LEU A 65 -3.12 10.36 9.01
C LEU A 65 -3.30 11.08 7.68
N ALA A 66 -2.74 12.27 7.55
CA ALA A 66 -2.75 13.10 6.34
C ALA A 66 -1.53 14.03 6.32
N GLY A 67 -1.20 14.55 5.13
CA GLY A 67 -0.14 15.54 4.96
C GLY A 67 1.12 14.97 4.30
N ARG A 68 2.19 15.77 4.28
CA ARG A 68 3.47 15.42 3.63
C ARG A 68 4.40 14.78 4.64
N VAL A 69 4.75 13.52 4.44
CA VAL A 69 5.57 12.73 5.37
C VAL A 69 6.62 11.95 4.60
N PRO A 70 7.89 11.91 5.05
CA PRO A 70 8.87 10.96 4.53
C PRO A 70 8.48 9.53 4.90
N VAL A 71 8.27 8.67 3.90
CA VAL A 71 7.86 7.27 4.05
C VAL A 71 8.98 6.36 3.58
N LYS A 72 9.24 5.29 4.30
CA LYS A 72 10.16 4.23 3.87
C LYS A 72 9.55 3.49 2.68
N VAL A 73 10.33 3.35 1.61
CA VAL A 73 9.89 2.69 0.37
C VAL A 73 10.90 1.68 -0.12
N SER A 74 10.42 0.67 -0.83
CA SER A 74 11.22 -0.27 -1.61
C SER A 74 10.79 -0.25 -3.08
N GLN A 75 11.69 -0.71 -3.96
CA GLN A 75 11.41 -0.83 -5.38
C GLN A 75 11.01 -2.27 -5.78
N GLU A 76 10.50 -3.08 -4.83
CA GLU A 76 10.14 -4.48 -5.11
C GLU A 76 9.05 -4.62 -6.18
N ASN A 77 8.21 -3.59 -6.35
CA ASN A 77 7.15 -3.55 -7.36
C ASN A 77 7.42 -2.47 -8.44
N GLY A 78 8.70 -2.30 -8.78
CA GLY A 78 9.18 -1.36 -9.78
C GLY A 78 9.55 0.01 -9.22
N LYS A 79 10.11 0.86 -10.08
CA LYS A 79 10.52 2.22 -9.73
C LYS A 79 9.31 3.07 -9.35
N ILE A 80 9.46 3.86 -8.30
CA ILE A 80 8.46 4.82 -7.85
C ILE A 80 8.79 6.18 -8.49
N LYS A 81 7.80 6.77 -9.14
CA LYS A 81 7.85 8.12 -9.71
C LYS A 81 6.93 9.07 -8.95
N ALA A 82 7.19 10.35 -9.07
CA ALA A 82 6.28 11.38 -8.58
C ALA A 82 4.86 11.17 -9.15
N GLY A 83 3.85 11.18 -8.27
CA GLY A 83 2.45 10.91 -8.62
C GLY A 83 2.01 9.45 -8.46
N ASP A 84 2.93 8.49 -8.35
CA ASP A 84 2.59 7.08 -8.14
C ASP A 84 1.84 6.87 -6.82
N LEU A 85 0.83 6.03 -6.85
CA LEU A 85 0.18 5.52 -5.64
C LEU A 85 1.08 4.50 -4.95
N LEU A 86 1.10 4.56 -3.63
CA LEU A 86 1.91 3.69 -2.80
C LEU A 86 1.02 2.81 -1.92
N THR A 87 1.42 1.57 -1.74
CA THR A 87 0.80 0.58 -0.85
C THR A 87 1.86 -0.08 0.02
N VAL A 88 1.45 -0.95 0.92
CA VAL A 88 2.38 -1.68 1.81
C VAL A 88 3.12 -2.76 1.01
N SER A 89 4.43 -2.87 1.25
CA SER A 89 5.29 -3.91 0.69
C SER A 89 5.23 -5.21 1.52
N LYS A 90 5.98 -6.22 1.12
CA LYS A 90 6.17 -7.44 1.93
C LYS A 90 7.03 -7.16 3.17
N THR A 91 7.88 -6.14 3.11
CA THR A 91 8.69 -5.72 4.25
C THR A 91 7.85 -4.86 5.20
N ALA A 92 7.76 -5.26 6.46
CA ALA A 92 6.93 -4.59 7.45
C ALA A 92 7.27 -3.10 7.59
N GLY A 93 6.26 -2.24 7.56
CA GLY A 93 6.40 -0.78 7.69
C GLY A 93 6.89 -0.06 6.43
N VAL A 94 7.17 -0.77 5.34
CA VAL A 94 7.73 -0.21 4.10
C VAL A 94 6.67 -0.13 3.00
N ALA A 95 6.65 0.94 2.24
CA ALA A 95 5.80 1.10 1.06
C ALA A 95 6.45 0.56 -0.22
N MET A 96 5.61 0.29 -1.21
CA MET A 96 5.98 0.02 -2.59
C MET A 96 4.99 0.67 -3.55
N ARG A 97 5.31 0.73 -4.83
CA ARG A 97 4.39 1.18 -5.88
C ARG A 97 3.13 0.29 -5.89
N ALA A 98 1.95 0.91 -5.87
CA ALA A 98 0.67 0.22 -5.95
C ALA A 98 0.32 -0.06 -7.42
N THR A 99 0.30 -1.32 -7.82
CA THR A 99 -0.04 -1.76 -9.18
C THR A 99 -1.33 -2.58 -9.22
N LYS A 100 -1.79 -3.04 -8.06
CA LYS A 100 -3.02 -3.84 -7.93
C LYS A 100 -4.07 -3.08 -7.14
N ALA A 101 -5.32 -3.48 -7.29
CA ALA A 101 -6.42 -2.98 -6.48
C ALA A 101 -6.16 -3.23 -4.98
N GLY A 102 -6.44 -2.27 -4.14
CA GLY A 102 -6.22 -2.36 -2.71
C GLY A 102 -6.11 -1.02 -2.01
N VAL A 103 -5.81 -1.07 -0.71
CA VAL A 103 -5.61 0.12 0.11
C VAL A 103 -4.26 0.74 -0.20
N THR A 104 -4.25 2.06 -0.38
CA THR A 104 -3.05 2.86 -0.61
C THR A 104 -2.83 3.81 0.55
N ILE A 105 -1.56 4.13 0.82
CA ILE A 105 -1.17 5.09 1.86
C ILE A 105 -1.17 6.53 1.36
N GLY A 106 -1.06 6.73 0.06
CA GLY A 106 -0.99 8.05 -0.56
C GLY A 106 -0.21 8.06 -1.86
N ARG A 107 0.30 9.24 -2.24
CA ARG A 107 1.06 9.43 -3.49
C ARG A 107 2.48 9.90 -3.20
N GLY A 108 3.45 9.35 -3.94
CA GLY A 108 4.81 9.87 -3.98
C GLY A 108 4.82 11.31 -4.53
N LEU A 109 5.53 12.20 -3.86
CA LEU A 109 5.72 13.58 -4.30
C LEU A 109 7.01 13.79 -5.09
N GLU A 110 7.87 12.77 -5.09
CA GLU A 110 9.15 12.75 -5.76
C GLU A 110 9.48 11.35 -6.26
N ASP A 111 10.47 11.24 -7.15
CA ASP A 111 10.97 9.97 -7.64
C ASP A 111 11.82 9.29 -6.56
N ALA A 112 11.66 7.97 -6.40
CA ALA A 112 12.50 7.21 -5.48
C ALA A 112 13.87 6.92 -6.10
N ASN A 113 14.91 7.44 -5.45
CA ASN A 113 16.31 7.20 -5.82
C ASN A 113 16.95 6.12 -4.93
N CYS A 114 16.22 5.02 -4.67
CA CYS A 114 16.75 3.90 -3.90
C CYS A 114 17.75 3.09 -4.73
N VAL A 115 18.78 2.57 -4.07
CA VAL A 115 19.58 1.49 -4.65
C VAL A 115 18.70 0.23 -4.75
N THR A 116 18.84 -0.52 -5.83
CA THR A 116 18.04 -1.74 -6.05
C THR A 116 18.19 -2.70 -4.88
N GLY A 117 17.07 -3.10 -4.29
CA GLY A 117 17.02 -4.00 -3.14
C GLY A 117 17.14 -3.32 -1.77
N GLU A 118 17.35 -2.01 -1.73
CA GLU A 118 17.42 -1.25 -0.48
C GLU A 118 16.13 -0.49 -0.19
N VAL A 119 15.95 -0.14 1.08
CA VAL A 119 14.89 0.74 1.57
C VAL A 119 15.43 2.17 1.63
N CYS A 120 14.73 3.09 1.00
CA CYS A 120 15.01 4.52 1.12
C CYS A 120 13.79 5.28 1.63
N LYS A 121 13.87 6.61 1.72
CA LYS A 121 12.73 7.47 2.09
C LYS A 121 12.34 8.35 0.92
N VAL A 122 11.04 8.47 0.71
CA VAL A 122 10.41 9.33 -0.29
C VAL A 122 9.38 10.21 0.40
N LEU A 123 9.29 11.47 0.00
CA LEU A 123 8.24 12.34 0.47
C LEU A 123 6.90 11.92 -0.14
N VAL A 124 5.92 11.65 0.71
CA VAL A 124 4.59 11.15 0.31
C VAL A 124 3.52 12.10 0.81
N LEU A 125 2.54 12.40 -0.03
CA LEU A 125 1.27 12.97 0.41
C LEU A 125 0.41 11.83 0.96
N VAL A 126 0.40 11.69 2.28
CA VAL A 126 -0.39 10.68 2.99
C VAL A 126 -1.87 11.02 2.84
N ASN A 127 -2.62 10.08 2.35
CA ASN A 127 -4.08 10.11 2.22
C ASN A 127 -4.54 8.67 1.98
N THR A 128 -4.80 7.94 3.05
CA THR A 128 -5.20 6.53 2.97
C THR A 128 -6.51 6.40 2.21
N SER A 129 -6.50 5.62 1.13
CA SER A 129 -7.64 5.45 0.25
C SER A 129 -7.63 4.06 -0.40
N TYR A 130 -8.72 3.70 -1.06
CA TYR A 130 -8.78 2.50 -1.88
C TYR A 130 -8.51 2.87 -3.35
N SER A 131 -7.66 2.10 -4.01
CA SER A 131 -7.40 2.21 -5.45
C SER A 131 -7.87 0.96 -6.16
N SER A 132 -8.45 1.11 -7.35
CA SER A 132 -8.77 -0.01 -8.24
C SER A 132 -7.54 -0.63 -8.91
N GLY A 133 -6.34 -0.12 -8.62
CA GLY A 133 -5.10 -0.50 -9.27
C GLY A 133 -4.77 0.37 -10.48
N ILE A 134 -3.82 -0.07 -11.28
CA ILE A 134 -3.51 0.56 -12.57
C ILE A 134 -4.76 0.48 -13.45
N LEU A 135 -5.12 1.58 -14.10
CA LEU A 135 -6.21 1.57 -15.08
C LEU A 135 -5.89 0.50 -16.14
N LEU A 136 -6.92 -0.26 -16.55
CA LEU A 136 -6.76 -1.29 -17.57
C LEU A 136 -5.99 -0.80 -18.80
N LYS A 137 -6.23 0.47 -19.18
CA LYS A 137 -5.54 1.14 -20.27
C LYS A 137 -4.02 1.24 -20.05
N GLU A 138 -3.58 1.51 -18.83
CA GLU A 138 -2.15 1.60 -18.48
C GLU A 138 -1.51 0.20 -18.40
N ALA A 139 -2.22 -0.78 -17.83
CA ALA A 139 -1.76 -2.16 -17.79
C ALA A 139 -1.57 -2.76 -19.19
N LEU A 140 -2.49 -2.48 -20.11
CA LEU A 140 -2.40 -2.95 -21.49
C LEU A 140 -1.27 -2.24 -22.25
N ARG A 141 -0.96 -0.97 -21.97
CA ARG A 141 0.20 -0.26 -22.53
C ARG A 141 1.54 -0.84 -22.00
N GLU A 142 1.62 -1.19 -20.72
CA GLU A 142 2.80 -1.86 -20.16
C GLU A 142 3.06 -3.23 -20.83
N ASP A 143 1.99 -3.93 -21.23
CA ASP A 143 2.06 -5.19 -22.01
C ASP A 143 2.30 -4.98 -23.51
N GLY A 144 2.53 -3.73 -23.95
CA GLY A 144 2.84 -3.40 -25.34
C GLY A 144 1.62 -3.26 -26.26
N LEU A 145 0.40 -3.23 -25.68
CA LEU A 145 -0.84 -2.98 -26.44
C LEU A 145 -1.16 -1.49 -26.45
N ASP A 146 -1.07 -0.87 -27.63
CA ASP A 146 -1.48 0.52 -27.81
C ASP A 146 -2.98 0.58 -28.11
N LEU A 147 -3.74 1.04 -27.12
CA LEU A 147 -5.21 1.16 -27.23
C LEU A 147 -5.67 2.23 -28.22
N ASP A 148 -4.79 3.16 -28.60
CA ASP A 148 -5.12 4.20 -29.57
C ASP A 148 -5.12 3.64 -31.02
N THR A 149 -4.56 2.43 -31.21
CA THR A 149 -4.58 1.70 -32.48
C THR A 149 -5.72 0.66 -32.57
N ILE A 150 -6.48 0.47 -31.49
CA ILE A 150 -7.57 -0.51 -31.44
C ILE A 150 -8.84 0.11 -32.05
N PRO A 151 -9.51 -0.56 -33.00
CA PRO A 151 -10.77 -0.10 -33.55
C PRO A 151 -11.84 0.15 -32.47
N ALA A 152 -12.70 1.16 -32.69
CA ALA A 152 -13.74 1.55 -31.72
C ALA A 152 -14.77 0.43 -31.39
N ASP A 153 -14.90 -0.56 -32.27
CA ASP A 153 -15.74 -1.73 -32.13
C ASP A 153 -15.04 -2.94 -31.48
N PHE A 154 -13.78 -2.78 -31.05
CA PHE A 154 -13.02 -3.84 -30.43
C PHE A 154 -13.50 -4.12 -28.99
N ASP A 155 -14.06 -5.30 -28.77
CA ASP A 155 -14.52 -5.73 -27.44
C ASP A 155 -13.36 -6.22 -26.60
N VAL A 156 -12.73 -5.26 -25.87
CA VAL A 156 -11.62 -5.51 -24.93
C VAL A 156 -12.02 -6.53 -23.85
N GLY A 157 -13.27 -6.47 -23.39
CA GLY A 157 -13.78 -7.40 -22.39
C GLY A 157 -13.77 -8.85 -22.88
N ARG A 158 -14.15 -9.06 -24.14
CA ARG A 158 -14.16 -10.38 -24.78
C ARG A 158 -12.75 -10.96 -24.95
N VAL A 159 -11.78 -10.12 -25.27
CA VAL A 159 -10.37 -10.54 -25.43
C VAL A 159 -9.76 -10.93 -24.10
N ILE A 160 -9.98 -10.12 -23.04
CA ILE A 160 -9.52 -10.42 -21.70
C ILE A 160 -10.16 -11.72 -21.20
N LEU A 161 -11.46 -11.87 -21.36
CA LEU A 161 -12.18 -13.08 -20.95
C LEU A 161 -11.65 -14.31 -21.69
N SER A 162 -11.40 -14.22 -22.99
CA SER A 162 -10.86 -15.32 -23.79
C SER A 162 -9.44 -15.71 -23.35
N LYS A 163 -8.58 -14.74 -22.99
CA LYS A 163 -7.25 -14.98 -22.46
C LYS A 163 -7.31 -15.66 -21.08
N MET A 164 -8.14 -15.16 -20.18
CA MET A 164 -8.34 -15.76 -18.85
C MET A 164 -8.88 -17.20 -18.93
N LEU A 165 -9.79 -17.48 -19.89
CA LEU A 165 -10.31 -18.83 -20.10
C LEU A 165 -9.23 -19.80 -20.63
N ARG A 166 -8.37 -19.33 -21.54
CA ARG A 166 -7.23 -20.15 -22.03
C ARG A 166 -6.23 -20.47 -20.92
N GLU A 167 -5.82 -19.46 -20.14
CA GLU A 167 -4.91 -19.67 -19.00
C GLU A 167 -5.51 -20.66 -18.00
N LYS A 168 -6.81 -20.57 -17.71
CA LYS A 168 -7.49 -21.52 -16.84
C LYS A 168 -7.52 -22.93 -17.42
N GLN A 169 -7.73 -23.08 -18.73
CA GLN A 169 -7.68 -24.38 -19.40
C GLN A 169 -6.28 -25.01 -19.41
N GLU A 170 -5.24 -24.20 -19.61
CA GLU A 170 -3.85 -24.66 -19.53
C GLU A 170 -3.47 -25.13 -18.13
N ILE A 171 -3.89 -24.40 -17.08
CA ILE A 171 -3.68 -24.80 -15.69
C ILE A 171 -4.42 -26.11 -15.38
N MET A 172 -5.65 -26.27 -15.84
CA MET A 172 -6.42 -27.50 -15.63
C MET A 172 -5.84 -28.68 -16.41
N ALA A 173 -5.36 -28.47 -17.63
CA ALA A 173 -4.71 -29.51 -18.44
C ALA A 173 -3.38 -29.96 -17.84
N SER A 174 -2.64 -29.05 -17.20
CA SER A 174 -1.37 -29.38 -16.52
C SER A 174 -1.55 -30.06 -15.16
N SER A 175 -2.76 -30.02 -14.58
CA SER A 175 -3.09 -30.60 -13.28
C SER A 175 -3.71 -32.00 -13.34
N ILE A 176 -3.94 -32.57 -14.54
CA ILE A 176 -4.41 -33.97 -14.68
C ILE A 176 -3.19 -34.89 -14.67
N PRO A 177 -3.02 -35.77 -13.66
CA PRO A 177 -1.92 -36.74 -13.65
C PRO A 177 -2.13 -37.75 -14.75
N LEU A 178 -1.05 -38.06 -15.50
CA LEU A 178 -0.99 -39.06 -16.60
C LEU A 178 -1.18 -40.53 -16.14
N SER A 179 -1.70 -40.75 -14.92
CA SER A 179 -1.82 -42.09 -14.33
C SER A 179 -3.16 -42.78 -14.57
N ASP A 180 -4.09 -42.19 -15.31
CA ASP A 180 -5.45 -42.74 -15.55
C ASP A 180 -5.79 -42.90 -17.04
N ILE A 181 -4.81 -43.37 -17.87
CA ILE A 181 -5.06 -43.86 -19.22
C ILE A 181 -4.59 -45.28 -19.30
#